data_705592f6863c58bfedaf8755e3caef2b
#
_entry.id   705592f6863c58bfedaf8755e3caef2b
#
_cell.length_a   1.000
_cell.length_b   1.000
_cell.length_c   1.000
_cell.angle_alpha   90.00
_cell.angle_beta   90.00
_cell.angle_gamma   90.00
#
_symmetry.space_group_name_H-M   'P 1'
#
loop_
_entity.id
_entity.type
_entity.pdbx_description
1 polymer ?
#
loop_
_entity_poly.entity_id
_entity_poly.type
_entity_poly.pdbx_seq_one_letter_code
_entity_poly.pdbx_strand_id
1 'polypeptide(L)'
;VNVERIDINPHPGIVEAAAFMGKGFILPAPILPKELWVTTVLPTPMARSQENLPIAMIGYAPNGEEVGRFNFGLLPRRHEKIIEATEFLSKSSYGHMELMYDFSVGQEVDGWLHALFRYENLSTGHCAETSFGSHIFNTVLTYKDEPQSYSQQAPGLSTRLFLRLGEMGMETICHLIFPASTPWHKNSETLVSLISSGGQKVAEIKILIPCSGSRFFKISEYFSQADIAMAGEGAYIIIRDTTCRLFGYHGLLSPTGSFSFDHMFGF
;
A
#
# COMPACT_ATOMS: atom_id res chain seq x y z
N VAL A 1 25.08 -5.17 -17.54
CA VAL A 1 25.25 -3.73 -17.37
C VAL A 1 26.02 -3.54 -16.08
N ASN A 2 27.29 -3.14 -16.18
CA ASN A 2 28.08 -2.79 -15.00
C ASN A 2 27.48 -1.50 -14.40
N VAL A 3 26.81 -1.62 -13.31
CA VAL A 3 26.39 -0.45 -12.52
C VAL A 3 27.59 -0.04 -11.67
N GLU A 4 28.28 1.03 -12.06
CA GLU A 4 29.28 1.64 -11.20
C GLU A 4 28.60 2.08 -9.89
N ARG A 5 29.09 1.55 -8.77
CA ARG A 5 28.73 2.05 -7.46
C ARG A 5 29.29 3.48 -7.34
N ILE A 6 28.44 4.47 -7.46
CA ILE A 6 28.81 5.84 -7.12
C ILE A 6 28.65 5.96 -5.60
N ASP A 7 29.73 6.29 -4.91
CA ASP A 7 29.70 6.65 -3.50
C ASP A 7 28.94 7.97 -3.35
N ILE A 8 27.66 7.86 -3.03
CA ILE A 8 26.86 9.00 -2.63
C ILE A 8 26.91 9.09 -1.11
N ASN A 9 27.14 10.27 -0.60
CA ASN A 9 27.00 10.54 0.83
C ASN A 9 25.47 10.61 1.12
N PRO A 10 24.82 9.53 1.53
CA PRO A 10 23.38 9.53 1.62
C PRO A 10 22.92 10.39 2.79
N HIS A 11 21.76 11.03 2.64
CA HIS A 11 21.12 11.73 3.75
C HIS A 11 21.02 10.79 4.96
N PRO A 12 21.29 11.27 6.21
CA PRO A 12 21.28 10.40 7.41
C PRO A 12 20.05 9.52 7.53
N GLY A 13 18.86 10.06 7.21
CA GLY A 13 17.63 9.28 7.21
C GLY A 13 17.61 8.14 6.18
N ILE A 14 18.31 8.27 5.04
CA ILE A 14 18.45 7.18 4.07
C ILE A 14 19.35 6.07 4.62
N VAL A 15 20.37 6.42 5.40
CA VAL A 15 21.25 5.41 6.04
C VAL A 15 20.48 4.59 7.06
N GLU A 16 19.63 5.24 7.87
CA GLU A 16 18.77 4.55 8.83
C GLU A 16 17.73 3.67 8.12
N ALA A 17 17.08 4.20 7.08
CA ALA A 17 16.15 3.42 6.28
C ALA A 17 16.84 2.31 5.51
N ALA A 18 18.03 2.53 4.96
CA ALA A 18 18.79 1.50 4.24
C ALA A 18 19.17 0.33 5.14
N ALA A 19 19.49 0.58 6.41
CA ALA A 19 19.72 -0.48 7.39
C ALA A 19 18.48 -1.34 7.63
N PHE A 20 17.29 -0.75 7.54
CA PHE A 20 16.00 -1.43 7.64
C PHE A 20 15.61 -2.09 6.32
N MET A 21 15.77 -1.39 5.22
CA MET A 21 15.46 -1.82 3.86
C MET A 21 16.43 -2.88 3.33
N GLY A 22 17.65 -2.94 3.85
CA GLY A 22 18.62 -4.01 3.55
C GLY A 22 18.23 -5.39 4.09
N LYS A 23 17.13 -5.49 4.85
CA LYS A 23 16.62 -6.75 5.40
C LYS A 23 15.50 -7.38 4.59
N GLY A 24 14.99 -6.72 3.55
CA GLY A 24 13.95 -7.29 2.72
C GLY A 24 13.19 -6.23 1.93
N PHE A 25 12.59 -6.67 0.85
CA PHE A 25 11.68 -5.86 0.05
C PHE A 25 10.28 -5.96 0.65
N ILE A 26 9.58 -4.84 0.75
CA ILE A 26 8.26 -4.77 1.37
C ILE A 26 7.21 -4.40 0.33
N LEU A 27 6.21 -5.25 0.22
CA LEU A 27 5.05 -5.08 -0.64
C LEU A 27 3.80 -4.94 0.26
N PRO A 28 3.36 -3.71 0.55
CA PRO A 28 2.22 -3.50 1.44
C PRO A 28 0.89 -3.69 0.71
N ALA A 29 -0.05 -4.36 1.37
CA ALA A 29 -1.41 -4.55 0.87
C ALA A 29 -2.44 -4.52 2.00
N PRO A 30 -3.68 -4.04 1.74
CA PRO A 30 -4.74 -4.01 2.73
C PRO A 30 -5.12 -5.39 3.23
N ILE A 31 -5.52 -5.46 4.51
CA ILE A 31 -6.44 -6.45 5.04
C ILE A 31 -7.73 -5.69 5.32
N LEU A 32 -8.76 -5.92 4.51
CA LEU A 32 -10.03 -5.20 4.60
C LEU A 32 -10.81 -5.57 5.87
N PRO A 33 -11.81 -4.76 6.28
CA PRO A 33 -12.64 -5.05 7.44
C PRO A 33 -13.21 -6.46 7.43
N LYS A 34 -12.76 -7.29 8.38
CA LYS A 34 -13.06 -8.73 8.46
C LYS A 34 -14.54 -9.07 8.65
N GLU A 35 -15.32 -8.08 9.08
CA GLU A 35 -16.77 -8.23 9.23
C GLU A 35 -17.49 -8.27 7.88
N LEU A 36 -16.83 -7.78 6.82
CA LEU A 36 -17.39 -7.68 5.48
C LEU A 36 -16.59 -8.46 4.43
N TRP A 37 -15.29 -8.65 4.64
CA TRP A 37 -14.41 -9.27 3.65
C TRP A 37 -13.45 -10.30 4.25
N VAL A 38 -13.15 -11.32 3.45
CA VAL A 38 -11.97 -12.17 3.62
C VAL A 38 -10.88 -11.66 2.68
N THR A 39 -9.67 -11.52 3.19
CA THR A 39 -8.48 -11.14 2.41
C THR A 39 -7.53 -12.31 2.33
N THR A 40 -7.19 -12.72 1.12
CA THR A 40 -6.18 -13.77 0.86
C THR A 40 -5.03 -13.24 0.01
N VAL A 41 -3.85 -13.84 0.17
CA VAL A 41 -2.65 -13.48 -0.59
C VAL A 41 -1.98 -14.71 -1.19
N LEU A 42 -1.56 -14.57 -2.44
CA LEU A 42 -0.74 -15.53 -3.18
C LEU A 42 0.54 -14.82 -3.65
N PRO A 43 1.67 -14.96 -2.95
CA PRO A 43 2.95 -14.45 -3.44
C PRO A 43 3.34 -15.14 -4.74
N THR A 44 3.81 -14.38 -5.72
CA THR A 44 4.09 -14.92 -7.06
C THR A 44 5.47 -14.47 -7.53
N PRO A 45 6.50 -15.33 -7.46
CA PRO A 45 7.80 -15.06 -8.07
C PRO A 45 7.68 -14.95 -9.59
N MET A 46 8.15 -13.87 -10.19
CA MET A 46 7.95 -13.58 -11.61
C MET A 46 9.16 -13.90 -12.48
N ALA A 47 10.37 -13.70 -11.99
CA ALA A 47 11.59 -13.93 -12.76
C ALA A 47 11.99 -15.41 -12.81
N ARG A 48 12.62 -15.84 -13.91
CA ARG A 48 13.15 -17.20 -14.04
C ARG A 48 14.23 -17.51 -13.01
N SER A 49 15.00 -16.51 -12.61
CA SER A 49 16.03 -16.61 -11.57
C SER A 49 15.48 -16.79 -10.17
N GLN A 50 14.18 -16.59 -9.97
CA GLN A 50 13.51 -16.66 -8.68
C GLN A 50 12.89 -18.05 -8.46
N GLU A 51 13.71 -19.07 -8.40
CA GLU A 51 13.20 -20.43 -8.21
C GLU A 51 12.86 -20.76 -6.75
N ASN A 52 13.55 -20.12 -5.80
CA ASN A 52 13.33 -20.36 -4.37
C ASN A 52 13.49 -19.05 -3.60
N LEU A 53 12.39 -18.35 -3.39
CA LEU A 53 12.39 -17.08 -2.67
C LEU A 53 12.07 -17.28 -1.19
N PRO A 54 12.92 -16.77 -0.29
CA PRO A 54 12.62 -16.69 1.13
C PRO A 54 11.63 -15.54 1.37
N ILE A 55 10.35 -15.85 1.41
CA ILE A 55 9.27 -14.89 1.58
C ILE A 55 8.65 -15.02 2.96
N ALA A 56 8.42 -13.89 3.60
CA ALA A 56 7.66 -13.76 4.81
C ALA A 56 6.56 -12.70 4.65
N MET A 57 5.53 -12.79 5.45
CA MET A 57 4.46 -11.81 5.55
C MET A 57 4.31 -11.36 6.99
N ILE A 58 4.16 -10.07 7.20
CA ILE A 58 3.89 -9.47 8.50
C ILE A 58 2.55 -8.77 8.43
N GLY A 59 1.67 -9.06 9.38
CA GLY A 59 0.40 -8.36 9.57
C GLY A 59 0.52 -7.23 10.58
N TYR A 60 -0.09 -6.10 10.27
CA TYR A 60 -0.13 -4.91 11.14
C TYR A 60 -1.56 -4.46 11.39
N ALA A 61 -1.83 -4.10 12.64
CA ALA A 61 -3.05 -3.41 13.03
C ALA A 61 -3.05 -1.95 12.53
N PRO A 62 -4.21 -1.25 12.52
CA PRO A 62 -4.29 0.13 12.06
C PRO A 62 -3.36 1.10 12.81
N ASN A 63 -3.08 0.81 14.07
CA ASN A 63 -2.19 1.61 14.93
C ASN A 63 -0.69 1.34 14.73
N GLY A 64 -0.33 0.45 13.79
CA GLY A 64 1.04 0.08 13.49
C GLY A 64 1.63 -1.04 14.35
N GLU A 65 0.83 -1.65 15.22
CA GLU A 65 1.25 -2.82 16.01
C GLU A 65 1.33 -4.06 15.12
N GLU A 66 2.45 -4.80 15.18
CA GLU A 66 2.56 -6.10 14.53
C GLU A 66 1.61 -7.09 15.20
N VAL A 67 0.68 -7.66 14.44
CA VAL A 67 -0.35 -8.58 14.94
C VAL A 67 -0.08 -10.03 14.57
N GLY A 68 0.83 -10.28 13.65
CA GLY A 68 1.21 -11.63 13.27
C GLY A 68 2.30 -11.66 12.20
N ARG A 69 2.92 -12.82 12.09
CA ARG A 69 3.98 -13.09 11.12
C ARG A 69 3.82 -14.50 10.55
N PHE A 70 3.95 -14.61 9.25
CA PHE A 70 3.94 -15.88 8.56
C PHE A 70 5.18 -16.02 7.69
N ASN A 71 5.91 -17.11 7.86
CA ASN A 71 7.08 -17.43 7.04
C ASN A 71 6.69 -18.51 6.02
N PHE A 72 6.72 -18.14 4.74
CA PHE A 72 6.48 -19.09 3.63
C PHE A 72 7.66 -20.05 3.44
N GLY A 73 8.82 -19.76 4.04
CA GLY A 73 10.07 -20.44 3.77
C GLY A 73 10.59 -20.14 2.38
N LEU A 74 11.37 -21.05 1.82
CA LEU A 74 11.80 -20.97 0.43
C LEU A 74 10.63 -21.32 -0.49
N LEU A 75 10.11 -20.31 -1.16
CA LEU A 75 8.95 -20.44 -2.02
C LEU A 75 9.37 -20.73 -3.45
N PRO A 76 9.09 -21.94 -3.99
CA PRO A 76 9.41 -22.25 -5.38
C PRO A 76 8.51 -21.43 -6.31
N ARG A 77 9.00 -21.13 -7.51
CA ARG A 77 8.26 -20.34 -8.50
C ARG A 77 6.87 -20.90 -8.80
N ARG A 78 6.74 -22.22 -8.80
CA ARG A 78 5.44 -22.90 -8.98
C ARG A 78 5.00 -23.46 -7.65
N HIS A 79 4.23 -22.67 -6.92
CA HIS A 79 3.62 -23.09 -5.66
C HIS A 79 2.14 -22.75 -5.67
N GLU A 80 1.42 -23.35 -4.75
CA GLU A 80 -0.02 -23.15 -4.57
C GLU A 80 -0.34 -22.63 -3.16
N LYS A 81 0.65 -21.98 -2.50
CA LYS A 81 0.45 -21.46 -1.15
C LYS A 81 -0.39 -20.18 -1.19
N ILE A 82 -1.56 -20.24 -0.62
CA ILE A 82 -2.45 -19.12 -0.38
C ILE A 82 -2.60 -18.97 1.14
N ILE A 83 -2.55 -17.74 1.61
CA ILE A 83 -2.73 -17.40 3.03
C ILE A 83 -3.94 -16.51 3.20
N GLU A 84 -4.80 -16.86 4.16
CA GLU A 84 -5.86 -15.98 4.61
C GLU A 84 -5.30 -14.95 5.59
N ALA A 85 -5.08 -13.73 5.08
CA ALA A 85 -4.49 -12.66 5.87
C ALA A 85 -5.44 -12.11 6.95
N THR A 86 -6.74 -12.28 6.77
CA THR A 86 -7.76 -11.86 7.75
C THR A 86 -7.57 -12.53 9.12
N GLU A 87 -7.02 -13.74 9.17
CA GLU A 87 -6.75 -14.47 10.41
C GLU A 87 -5.76 -13.77 11.35
N PHE A 88 -4.91 -12.88 10.81
CA PHE A 88 -3.99 -12.07 11.63
C PHE A 88 -4.71 -11.01 12.47
N LEU A 89 -5.91 -10.60 12.07
CA LEU A 89 -6.67 -9.53 12.73
C LEU A 89 -7.47 -10.06 13.93
N SER A 90 -6.81 -10.54 14.97
CA SER A 90 -7.49 -11.06 16.16
C SER A 90 -8.28 -9.98 16.92
N LYS A 91 -7.68 -8.78 17.06
CA LYS A 91 -8.22 -7.67 17.89
C LYS A 91 -8.68 -6.45 17.07
N SER A 92 -8.33 -6.38 15.81
CA SER A 92 -8.64 -5.24 14.92
C SER A 92 -9.68 -5.64 13.89
N SER A 93 -10.50 -4.67 13.44
CA SER A 93 -11.44 -4.90 12.34
C SER A 93 -10.70 -5.04 11.01
N TYR A 94 -9.71 -4.18 10.78
CA TYR A 94 -8.90 -4.15 9.55
C TYR A 94 -7.43 -3.92 9.88
N GLY A 95 -6.59 -3.95 8.87
CA GLY A 95 -5.17 -3.67 8.97
C GLY A 95 -4.49 -3.72 7.62
N HIS A 96 -3.23 -4.04 7.60
CA HIS A 96 -2.52 -4.34 6.36
C HIS A 96 -1.49 -5.43 6.58
N MET A 97 -1.00 -5.97 5.48
CA MET A 97 0.12 -6.91 5.46
C MET A 97 1.27 -6.34 4.65
N GLU A 98 2.48 -6.74 5.00
CA GLU A 98 3.68 -6.44 4.24
C GLU A 98 4.39 -7.74 3.88
N LEU A 99 4.54 -8.01 2.57
CA LEU A 99 5.33 -9.12 2.09
C LEU A 99 6.79 -8.70 2.05
N MET A 100 7.66 -9.57 2.54
CA MET A 100 9.10 -9.35 2.63
C MET A 100 9.87 -10.42 1.88
N TYR A 101 10.98 -10.01 1.26
CA TYR A 101 12.03 -10.90 0.80
C TYR A 101 13.22 -10.82 1.76
N ASP A 102 13.66 -11.95 2.27
CA ASP A 102 14.78 -11.99 3.18
C ASP A 102 16.11 -12.15 2.41
N PHE A 103 16.75 -11.04 2.11
CA PHE A 103 18.04 -11.02 1.42
C PHE A 103 19.19 -11.64 2.24
N SER A 104 19.01 -11.84 3.55
CA SER A 104 20.04 -12.47 4.39
C SER A 104 20.11 -13.98 4.17
N VAL A 105 19.02 -14.58 3.69
CA VAL A 105 18.88 -16.03 3.44
C VAL A 105 18.98 -16.34 1.95
N GLY A 106 18.55 -15.42 1.09
CA GLY A 106 18.53 -15.58 -0.35
C GLY A 106 19.79 -15.05 -1.03
N GLN A 107 20.11 -15.60 -2.20
CA GLN A 107 21.06 -14.97 -3.11
C GLN A 107 20.43 -13.72 -3.72
N GLU A 108 21.23 -12.70 -4.04
CA GLU A 108 20.77 -11.59 -4.85
C GLU A 108 20.24 -12.11 -6.18
N VAL A 109 18.95 -11.97 -6.38
CA VAL A 109 18.29 -12.34 -7.63
C VAL A 109 17.61 -11.12 -8.21
N ASP A 110 17.88 -10.88 -9.48
CA ASP A 110 17.19 -9.85 -10.24
C ASP A 110 15.73 -10.28 -10.47
N GLY A 111 14.81 -9.38 -10.27
CA GLY A 111 13.43 -9.65 -10.57
C GLY A 111 12.41 -8.88 -9.72
N TRP A 112 11.17 -9.23 -9.95
CA TRP A 112 10.02 -8.63 -9.29
C TRP A 112 9.42 -9.61 -8.28
N LEU A 113 9.17 -9.13 -7.08
CA LEU A 113 8.25 -9.78 -6.17
C LEU A 113 6.84 -9.29 -6.51
N HIS A 114 5.99 -10.21 -6.87
CA HIS A 114 4.57 -9.97 -7.11
C HIS A 114 3.74 -10.72 -6.08
N ALA A 115 2.55 -10.20 -5.83
CA ALA A 115 1.52 -10.95 -5.15
C ALA A 115 0.16 -10.65 -5.76
N LEU A 116 -0.69 -11.65 -5.79
CA LEU A 116 -2.11 -11.51 -6.03
C LEU A 116 -2.81 -11.40 -4.68
N PHE A 117 -3.64 -10.38 -4.54
CA PHE A 117 -4.49 -10.15 -3.37
C PHE A 117 -5.93 -10.30 -3.80
N ARG A 118 -6.67 -11.15 -3.09
CA ARG A 118 -8.09 -11.39 -3.33
C ARG A 118 -8.89 -10.97 -2.12
N TYR A 119 -9.94 -10.25 -2.38
CA TYR A 119 -10.89 -9.75 -1.40
C TYR A 119 -12.26 -10.34 -1.72
N GLU A 120 -12.84 -11.09 -0.82
CA GLU A 120 -14.14 -11.73 -0.98
C GLU A 120 -15.14 -11.13 0.00
N ASN A 121 -16.26 -10.61 -0.52
CA ASN A 121 -17.34 -10.10 0.30
C ASN A 121 -18.11 -11.27 0.93
N LEU A 122 -18.16 -11.32 2.26
CA LEU A 122 -18.77 -12.42 3.03
C LEU A 122 -20.26 -12.58 2.80
N SER A 123 -20.98 -11.51 2.46
CA SER A 123 -22.43 -11.56 2.29
C SER A 123 -22.87 -12.01 0.91
N THR A 124 -22.04 -11.73 -0.11
CA THR A 124 -22.41 -11.95 -1.51
C THR A 124 -21.53 -12.98 -2.22
N GLY A 125 -20.36 -13.30 -1.65
CA GLY A 125 -19.32 -14.09 -2.32
C GLY A 125 -18.67 -13.36 -3.51
N HIS A 126 -18.97 -12.07 -3.73
CA HIS A 126 -18.35 -11.30 -4.79
C HIS A 126 -16.88 -11.06 -4.47
N CYS A 127 -16.01 -11.28 -5.45
CA CYS A 127 -14.56 -11.13 -5.31
C CYS A 127 -14.03 -9.99 -6.15
N ALA A 128 -13.08 -9.24 -5.59
CA ALA A 128 -12.19 -8.36 -6.32
C ALA A 128 -10.75 -8.85 -6.14
N GLU A 129 -9.97 -8.75 -7.19
CA GLU A 129 -8.56 -9.13 -7.17
C GLU A 129 -7.71 -7.96 -7.65
N THR A 130 -6.59 -7.73 -6.97
CA THR A 130 -5.56 -6.81 -7.42
C THR A 130 -4.22 -7.49 -7.34
N SER A 131 -3.35 -7.18 -8.28
CA SER A 131 -1.96 -7.60 -8.23
C SER A 131 -1.07 -6.38 -8.02
N PHE A 132 -0.10 -6.53 -7.16
CA PHE A 132 0.90 -5.51 -6.93
C PHE A 132 2.28 -6.15 -6.97
N GLY A 133 3.23 -5.44 -7.54
CA GLY A 133 4.58 -5.93 -7.65
C GLY A 133 5.60 -4.84 -7.47
N SER A 134 6.79 -5.25 -7.07
CA SER A 134 7.88 -4.34 -6.92
C SER A 134 9.20 -5.04 -7.23
N HIS A 135 10.14 -4.27 -7.76
CA HIS A 135 11.43 -4.78 -8.16
C HIS A 135 12.28 -5.11 -6.94
N ILE A 136 12.80 -6.32 -6.86
CA ILE A 136 13.57 -6.80 -5.70
C ILE A 136 14.85 -5.98 -5.50
N PHE A 137 15.42 -5.48 -6.58
CA PHE A 137 16.73 -4.83 -6.59
C PHE A 137 16.81 -3.46 -5.95
N ASN A 138 15.70 -2.81 -5.57
CA ASN A 138 15.86 -1.41 -5.82
C ASN A 138 15.36 -0.42 -4.83
N THR A 139 15.29 -0.77 -3.59
CA THR A 139 15.04 0.26 -2.62
C THR A 139 16.20 1.26 -2.51
N VAL A 140 17.43 0.78 -2.56
CA VAL A 140 18.60 1.66 -2.46
C VAL A 140 18.94 2.32 -3.80
N LEU A 141 18.76 1.62 -4.93
CA LEU A 141 19.08 2.15 -6.26
C LEU A 141 18.01 3.12 -6.78
N THR A 142 16.73 2.92 -6.48
CA THR A 142 15.67 3.85 -6.85
C THR A 142 15.86 5.22 -6.19
N TYR A 143 16.30 5.25 -4.95
CA TYR A 143 16.66 6.50 -4.27
C TYR A 143 17.81 7.24 -4.91
N LYS A 144 18.66 6.54 -5.63
CA LYS A 144 19.83 7.09 -6.30
C LYS A 144 19.48 7.72 -7.64
N ASP A 145 18.58 7.11 -8.37
CA ASP A 145 18.25 7.48 -9.75
C ASP A 145 17.04 8.44 -9.86
N GLU A 146 16.24 8.56 -8.81
CA GLU A 146 15.18 9.57 -8.79
C GLU A 146 15.78 10.97 -8.72
N PRO A 147 15.33 11.89 -9.59
CA PRO A 147 15.79 13.27 -9.53
C PRO A 147 15.42 13.88 -8.18
N GLN A 148 16.40 14.25 -7.41
CA GLN A 148 16.27 14.94 -6.12
C GLN A 148 15.72 16.36 -6.26
N SER A 149 15.14 16.71 -7.40
CA SER A 149 14.77 18.06 -7.79
C SER A 149 13.55 18.63 -7.08
N TYR A 150 12.75 17.78 -6.42
CA TYR A 150 11.49 18.24 -5.82
C TYR A 150 11.63 18.86 -4.45
N SER A 151 12.60 18.42 -3.73
CA SER A 151 12.91 18.92 -2.39
C SER A 151 14.30 18.43 -2.06
N GLN A 152 15.01 19.12 -1.22
CA GLN A 152 16.30 18.66 -0.67
C GLN A 152 16.08 17.46 0.30
N GLN A 153 14.96 16.79 0.21
CA GLN A 153 14.56 15.64 1.01
C GLN A 153 14.85 14.36 0.26
N ALA A 154 14.93 13.25 0.98
CA ALA A 154 15.11 11.94 0.41
C ALA A 154 13.98 11.60 -0.58
N PRO A 155 14.30 10.98 -1.74
CA PRO A 155 13.31 10.64 -2.77
C PRO A 155 12.23 9.71 -2.23
N GLY A 156 11.05 9.81 -2.80
CA GLY A 156 9.95 8.91 -2.48
C GLY A 156 9.28 9.13 -1.12
N LEU A 157 9.55 10.26 -0.46
CA LEU A 157 8.94 10.63 0.82
C LEU A 157 7.63 11.42 0.69
N SER A 158 7.18 11.69 -0.50
CA SER A 158 5.92 12.36 -0.75
C SER A 158 4.90 11.44 -1.39
N THR A 159 3.64 11.72 -1.16
CA THR A 159 2.52 10.99 -1.72
C THR A 159 1.59 11.94 -2.45
N ARG A 160 1.17 11.54 -3.64
CA ARG A 160 0.07 12.15 -4.37
C ARG A 160 -0.73 11.05 -5.05
N LEU A 161 -1.89 10.76 -4.52
CA LEU A 161 -2.78 9.72 -5.00
C LEU A 161 -4.10 10.32 -5.45
N PHE A 162 -4.76 9.66 -6.38
CA PHE A 162 -6.06 10.05 -6.92
C PHE A 162 -7.03 8.89 -6.84
N LEU A 163 -8.27 9.21 -6.54
CA LEU A 163 -9.38 8.26 -6.62
C LEU A 163 -10.65 8.95 -7.09
N ARG A 164 -11.48 8.19 -7.79
CA ARG A 164 -12.77 8.64 -8.30
C ARG A 164 -13.82 8.54 -7.21
N LEU A 165 -14.76 9.50 -7.19
CA LEU A 165 -15.98 9.35 -6.40
C LEU A 165 -16.93 8.35 -7.04
N GLY A 166 -17.60 7.56 -6.21
CA GLY A 166 -18.70 6.71 -6.63
C GLY A 166 -19.91 7.53 -7.10
N GLU A 167 -20.51 7.06 -8.17
CA GLU A 167 -21.73 7.62 -8.75
C GLU A 167 -22.87 6.61 -8.61
N MET A 168 -24.10 7.03 -8.84
CA MET A 168 -25.30 6.18 -8.81
C MET A 168 -25.46 5.37 -7.51
N GLY A 169 -25.17 6.00 -6.37
CA GLY A 169 -25.31 5.38 -5.06
C GLY A 169 -24.20 4.42 -4.66
N MET A 170 -23.13 4.33 -5.45
CA MET A 170 -21.93 3.60 -5.05
C MET A 170 -21.11 4.39 -4.05
N GLU A 171 -20.66 3.73 -3.01
CA GLU A 171 -19.73 4.28 -2.02
C GLU A 171 -18.29 4.13 -2.48
N THR A 172 -17.49 5.17 -2.34
CA THR A 172 -16.04 5.07 -2.54
C THR A 172 -15.38 4.64 -1.25
N ILE A 173 -14.65 3.54 -1.30
CA ILE A 173 -13.81 3.03 -0.21
C ILE A 173 -12.34 3.30 -0.48
N CYS A 174 -11.60 3.59 0.57
CA CYS A 174 -10.18 3.91 0.51
C CYS A 174 -9.43 3.22 1.64
N HIS A 175 -8.25 2.71 1.34
CA HIS A 175 -7.32 2.17 2.32
C HIS A 175 -5.93 2.74 2.09
N LEU A 176 -5.43 3.49 3.05
CA LEU A 176 -4.08 4.06 3.03
C LEU A 176 -3.18 3.30 3.99
N ILE A 177 -1.94 3.06 3.57
CA ILE A 177 -0.93 2.35 4.35
C ILE A 177 0.32 3.24 4.45
N PHE A 178 0.78 3.49 5.67
CA PHE A 178 2.10 4.04 5.92
C PHE A 178 3.04 2.89 6.30
N PRO A 179 3.78 2.30 5.34
CA PRO A 179 4.49 1.05 5.57
C PRO A 179 5.68 1.22 6.51
N ALA A 180 6.03 0.15 7.21
CA ALA A 180 7.17 0.08 8.10
C ALA A 180 8.53 0.29 7.39
N SER A 181 8.56 0.09 6.07
CA SER A 181 9.76 0.28 5.25
C SER A 181 10.18 1.72 5.04
N THR A 182 9.33 2.68 5.38
CA THR A 182 9.65 4.12 5.21
C THR A 182 9.42 4.91 6.50
N PRO A 183 10.17 4.64 7.58
CA PRO A 183 9.88 5.15 8.93
C PRO A 183 10.43 6.58 9.15
N TRP A 184 10.26 7.49 8.19
CA TRP A 184 10.80 8.85 8.28
C TRP A 184 10.16 9.72 9.35
N HIS A 185 8.86 9.49 9.60
CA HIS A 185 8.07 10.22 10.56
C HIS A 185 7.26 9.25 11.41
N LYS A 186 7.00 9.66 12.65
CA LYS A 186 6.17 8.86 13.55
C LYS A 186 4.73 8.72 13.03
N ASN A 187 4.22 9.77 12.40
CA ASN A 187 2.88 9.80 11.80
C ASN A 187 2.95 10.50 10.45
N SER A 188 2.10 10.10 9.53
CA SER A 188 1.80 10.87 8.34
C SER A 188 0.93 12.09 8.71
N GLU A 189 0.99 13.14 7.89
CA GLU A 189 0.13 14.32 7.99
C GLU A 189 -0.65 14.49 6.68
N THR A 190 -1.46 13.50 6.39
CA THR A 190 -2.07 13.32 5.07
C THR A 190 -3.30 14.21 4.90
N LEU A 191 -3.34 14.95 3.82
CA LEU A 191 -4.49 15.74 3.39
C LEU A 191 -5.32 14.94 2.38
N VAL A 192 -6.63 14.88 2.62
CA VAL A 192 -7.62 14.30 1.72
C VAL A 192 -8.54 15.42 1.26
N SER A 193 -8.47 15.73 -0.02
CA SER A 193 -9.18 16.89 -0.61
C SER A 193 -10.23 16.41 -1.60
N LEU A 194 -11.46 16.89 -1.44
CA LEU A 194 -12.55 16.72 -2.39
C LEU A 194 -12.46 17.82 -3.44
N ILE A 195 -12.36 17.41 -4.70
CA ILE A 195 -12.16 18.31 -5.84
C ILE A 195 -13.32 18.15 -6.82
N SER A 196 -13.88 19.27 -7.27
CA SER A 196 -14.90 19.27 -8.32
C SER A 196 -14.31 18.87 -9.69
N SER A 197 -15.14 18.53 -10.64
CA SER A 197 -14.71 18.26 -12.04
C SER A 197 -13.98 19.44 -12.68
N GLY A 198 -14.27 20.67 -12.23
CA GLY A 198 -13.55 21.88 -12.65
C GLY A 198 -12.22 22.11 -11.95
N GLY A 199 -11.76 21.20 -11.09
CA GLY A 199 -10.47 21.30 -10.39
C GLY A 199 -10.49 22.19 -9.13
N GLN A 200 -11.66 22.62 -8.67
CA GLN A 200 -11.77 23.45 -7.46
C GLN A 200 -11.85 22.56 -6.21
N LYS A 201 -11.10 22.92 -5.18
CA LYS A 201 -11.20 22.26 -3.87
C LYS A 201 -12.49 22.67 -3.17
N VAL A 202 -13.36 21.71 -2.91
CA VAL A 202 -14.64 21.88 -2.24
C VAL A 202 -14.48 21.72 -0.72
N ALA A 203 -13.81 20.66 -0.30
CA ALA A 203 -13.56 20.37 1.11
C ALA A 203 -12.21 19.65 1.28
N GLU A 204 -11.68 19.69 2.48
CA GLU A 204 -10.40 19.05 2.82
C GLU A 204 -10.39 18.64 4.29
N ILE A 205 -9.85 17.44 4.53
CA ILE A 205 -9.60 16.95 5.88
C ILE A 205 -8.15 16.55 6.02
N LYS A 206 -7.65 16.52 7.25
CA LYS A 206 -6.35 15.98 7.62
C LYS A 206 -6.55 14.70 8.40
N ILE A 207 -5.83 13.64 7.97
CA ILE A 207 -5.78 12.37 8.69
C ILE A 207 -4.34 12.10 9.13
N LEU A 208 -4.22 11.41 10.27
CA LEU A 208 -2.93 10.94 10.80
C LEU A 208 -2.91 9.42 10.71
N ILE A 209 -1.83 8.88 10.12
CA ILE A 209 -1.59 7.44 10.07
C ILE A 209 -0.24 7.21 10.74
N PRO A 210 -0.15 6.39 11.80
CA PRO A 210 1.13 6.08 12.42
C PRO A 210 2.01 5.27 11.47
N CYS A 211 3.32 5.37 11.61
CA CYS A 211 4.25 4.51 10.88
C CYS A 211 3.93 3.04 11.16
N SER A 212 4.00 2.20 10.16
CA SER A 212 3.52 0.80 10.16
C SER A 212 2.01 0.66 10.33
N GLY A 213 1.27 1.76 10.28
CA GLY A 213 -0.19 1.75 10.41
C GLY A 213 -0.92 1.89 9.07
N SER A 214 -2.23 1.84 9.16
CA SER A 214 -3.10 2.02 8.01
C SER A 214 -4.43 2.66 8.39
N ARG A 215 -5.14 3.17 7.38
CA ARG A 215 -6.46 3.77 7.55
C ARG A 215 -7.40 3.33 6.46
N PHE A 216 -8.41 2.53 6.82
CA PHE A 216 -9.56 2.23 5.97
C PHE A 216 -10.66 3.25 6.28
N PHE A 217 -11.33 3.74 5.24
CA PHE A 217 -12.48 4.65 5.38
C PHE A 217 -13.35 4.66 4.13
N LYS A 218 -14.58 5.06 4.32
CA LYS A 218 -15.51 5.44 3.25
C LYS A 218 -15.46 6.95 3.06
N ILE A 219 -15.59 7.41 1.83
CA ILE A 219 -15.55 8.86 1.56
C ILE A 219 -16.71 9.58 2.26
N SER A 220 -17.86 8.95 2.37
CA SER A 220 -19.02 9.47 3.10
C SER A 220 -18.81 9.67 4.61
N GLU A 221 -17.78 9.07 5.20
CA GLU A 221 -17.42 9.27 6.61
C GLU A 221 -16.74 10.63 6.85
N TYR A 222 -16.15 11.20 5.81
CA TYR A 222 -15.37 12.43 5.90
C TYR A 222 -15.99 13.64 5.20
N PHE A 223 -16.76 13.42 4.16
CA PHE A 223 -17.40 14.47 3.41
C PHE A 223 -18.93 14.30 3.46
N SER A 224 -19.61 15.39 3.80
CA SER A 224 -21.06 15.38 3.88
C SER A 224 -21.71 15.22 2.49
N GLN A 225 -22.96 14.80 2.46
CA GLN A 225 -23.74 14.74 1.22
C GLN A 225 -23.82 16.12 0.53
N ALA A 226 -23.81 17.21 1.31
CA ALA A 226 -23.78 18.56 0.78
C ALA A 226 -22.46 18.88 0.08
N ASP A 227 -21.31 18.47 0.66
CA ASP A 227 -20.00 18.64 0.04
C ASP A 227 -19.90 17.84 -1.27
N ILE A 228 -20.36 16.60 -1.26
CA ILE A 228 -20.36 15.72 -2.43
C ILE A 228 -21.27 16.29 -3.53
N ALA A 229 -22.45 16.77 -3.18
CA ALA A 229 -23.37 17.41 -4.12
C ALA A 229 -22.78 18.72 -4.69
N MET A 230 -22.07 19.49 -3.87
CA MET A 230 -21.38 20.72 -4.30
C MET A 230 -20.21 20.42 -5.25
N ALA A 231 -19.50 19.33 -5.03
CA ALA A 231 -18.43 18.91 -5.92
C ALA A 231 -18.94 18.49 -7.31
N GLY A 232 -20.16 17.94 -7.35
CA GLY A 232 -20.87 17.61 -8.58
C GLY A 232 -20.39 16.34 -9.27
N GLU A 233 -20.98 16.07 -10.42
CA GLU A 233 -20.63 14.92 -11.25
C GLU A 233 -19.18 15.04 -11.76
N GLY A 234 -18.47 13.91 -11.79
CA GLY A 234 -17.05 13.87 -12.18
C GLY A 234 -16.08 14.41 -11.13
N ALA A 235 -16.54 14.65 -9.90
CA ALA A 235 -15.68 14.99 -8.79
C ALA A 235 -14.73 13.85 -8.44
N TYR A 236 -13.61 14.20 -7.82
CA TYR A 236 -12.57 13.23 -7.44
C TYR A 236 -11.88 13.62 -6.13
N ILE A 237 -11.13 12.70 -5.59
CA ILE A 237 -10.33 12.93 -4.37
C ILE A 237 -8.85 13.00 -4.75
N ILE A 238 -8.15 13.95 -4.15
CA ILE A 238 -6.69 13.99 -4.12
C ILE A 238 -6.23 13.70 -2.68
N ILE A 239 -5.31 12.77 -2.55
CA ILE A 239 -4.62 12.49 -1.29
C ILE A 239 -3.18 12.97 -1.43
N ARG A 240 -2.74 13.82 -0.50
CA ARG A 240 -1.38 14.38 -0.50
C ARG A 240 -0.73 14.24 0.86
N ASP A 241 0.50 13.81 0.84
CA ASP A 241 1.41 13.91 1.97
C ASP A 241 2.77 14.37 1.46
N THR A 242 3.34 15.40 2.06
CA THR A 242 4.63 15.96 1.66
C THR A 242 5.80 15.39 2.46
N THR A 243 5.51 14.56 3.45
CA THR A 243 6.49 14.04 4.41
C THR A 243 6.61 12.52 4.43
N CYS A 244 5.57 11.83 3.96
CA CYS A 244 5.49 10.37 4.01
C CYS A 244 5.12 9.79 2.66
N ARG A 245 5.70 8.63 2.34
CA ARG A 245 5.24 7.80 1.24
C ARG A 245 4.18 6.84 1.74
N LEU A 246 2.97 7.02 1.23
CA LEU A 246 1.85 6.14 1.49
C LEU A 246 1.58 5.24 0.29
N PHE A 247 1.10 4.05 0.58
CA PHE A 247 0.48 3.19 -0.41
C PHE A 247 -1.03 3.31 -0.27
N GLY A 248 -1.72 3.49 -1.40
CA GLY A 248 -3.15 3.68 -1.43
C GLY A 248 -3.85 2.61 -2.24
N TYR A 249 -5.02 2.21 -1.75
CA TYR A 249 -5.95 1.33 -2.44
C TYR A 249 -7.33 1.97 -2.40
N HIS A 250 -8.09 1.78 -3.47
CA HIS A 250 -9.43 2.31 -3.57
C HIS A 250 -10.38 1.36 -4.27
N GLY A 251 -11.65 1.56 -4.08
CA GLY A 251 -12.67 0.80 -4.75
C GLY A 251 -14.03 1.50 -4.70
N LEU A 252 -14.96 0.94 -5.44
CA LEU A 252 -16.36 1.34 -5.44
C LEU A 252 -17.18 0.18 -4.86
N LEU A 253 -17.97 0.46 -3.86
CA LEU A 253 -18.87 -0.49 -3.20
C LEU A 253 -20.31 -0.18 -3.57
N SER A 254 -20.98 -1.14 -4.18
CA SER A 254 -22.40 -1.06 -4.51
C SER A 254 -23.27 -1.33 -3.28
N PRO A 255 -24.49 -0.77 -3.20
CA PRO A 255 -25.46 -1.13 -2.18
C PRO A 255 -25.79 -2.64 -2.12
N THR A 256 -25.59 -3.37 -3.20
CA THR A 256 -25.82 -4.82 -3.30
C THR A 256 -24.62 -5.66 -2.87
N GLY A 257 -23.52 -5.04 -2.45
CA GLY A 257 -22.30 -5.72 -2.00
C GLY A 257 -21.29 -6.08 -3.08
N SER A 258 -21.61 -5.85 -4.36
CA SER A 258 -20.61 -5.91 -5.43
C SER A 258 -19.61 -4.77 -5.28
N PHE A 259 -18.34 -5.02 -5.55
CA PHE A 259 -17.31 -4.00 -5.39
C PHE A 259 -16.14 -4.18 -6.35
N SER A 260 -15.41 -3.12 -6.60
CA SER A 260 -14.07 -3.12 -7.19
C SER A 260 -13.06 -2.74 -6.12
N PHE A 261 -11.82 -3.19 -6.28
CA PHE A 261 -10.74 -2.78 -5.39
C PHE A 261 -9.41 -2.92 -6.10
N ASP A 262 -8.62 -1.85 -6.12
CA ASP A 262 -7.32 -1.83 -6.78
C ASP A 262 -6.37 -0.86 -6.08
N HIS A 263 -5.07 -0.97 -6.38
CA HIS A 263 -4.07 -0.02 -5.88
C HIS A 263 -4.16 1.32 -6.64
N MET A 264 -3.86 2.39 -5.94
CA MET A 264 -3.77 3.72 -6.54
C MET A 264 -2.39 3.95 -7.14
N PHE A 265 -2.37 4.55 -8.32
CA PHE A 265 -1.13 5.10 -8.86
C PHE A 265 -0.83 6.44 -8.19
N GLY A 266 0.41 6.61 -7.73
CA GLY A 266 0.95 7.87 -7.27
C GLY A 266 1.90 8.48 -8.32
N PHE A 267 1.83 9.78 -8.46
CA PHE A 267 2.75 10.57 -9.29
C PHE A 267 3.59 11.49 -8.43
#